data_b521da4a7a6af9a3ae87ebdb9162c986
#
_entry.id   b521da4a7a6af9a3ae87ebdb9162c986
#
_cell.length_a   1.000
_cell.length_b   1.000
_cell.length_c   1.000
_cell.angle_alpha   90.00
_cell.angle_beta   90.00
_cell.angle_gamma   90.00
#
_symmetry.space_group_name_H-M   'P 1'
#
loop_
_entity.id
_entity.type
_entity.pdbx_description
1 polymer ?
#
loop_
_entity_poly.entity_id
_entity_poly.type
_entity_poly.pdbx_seq_one_letter_code
_entity_poly.pdbx_strand_id
1 'polypeptide(L)'
;MKKYFSFDKNISVQGRGFYIAAAGGAAYQNLSHIRAALQDQGFNVSLEDRSQDMGMLSLQGPYSREILSKLTQTPLDNESFPFNTNQMITVAGHRVRALRVSFVGELGWELHIPRASCVPVYQALHQVRYSQFIP
;
A
#
# COMPACT_ATOMS: atom_id res chain seq x y z
N MET A 1 -8.68 -3.03 -20.54
CA MET A 1 -8.37 -2.00 -19.52
C MET A 1 -8.64 -2.64 -18.15
N LYS A 2 -7.60 -2.82 -17.34
CA LYS A 2 -7.76 -3.42 -15.99
C LYS A 2 -8.16 -2.31 -15.01
N LYS A 3 -9.39 -2.35 -14.49
CA LYS A 3 -9.87 -1.43 -13.45
C LYS A 3 -10.02 -2.20 -12.14
N TYR A 4 -9.42 -1.70 -11.07
CA TYR A 4 -9.52 -2.26 -9.72
C TYR A 4 -10.32 -1.28 -8.86
N PHE A 5 -11.33 -1.76 -8.15
CA PHE A 5 -12.23 -0.94 -7.31
C PHE A 5 -11.85 -1.03 -5.83
N SER A 6 -11.84 0.09 -5.10
CA SER A 6 -11.73 0.13 -3.64
C SER A 6 -12.93 0.86 -3.06
N PHE A 7 -13.44 0.36 -1.94
CA PHE A 7 -14.47 1.07 -1.18
C PHE A 7 -13.92 2.21 -0.33
N ASP A 8 -12.61 2.24 -0.08
CA ASP A 8 -12.01 3.30 0.73
C ASP A 8 -10.88 4.10 0.05
N LYS A 9 -10.18 3.55 -0.94
CA LYS A 9 -9.09 4.29 -1.59
C LYS A 9 -8.85 3.79 -3.02
N ASN A 10 -9.33 4.52 -4.00
CA ASN A 10 -9.04 4.26 -5.41
C ASN A 10 -7.62 4.71 -5.75
N ILE A 11 -6.74 3.76 -6.00
CA ILE A 11 -5.38 4.04 -6.41
C ILE A 11 -5.29 3.82 -7.92
N SER A 12 -5.21 4.90 -8.68
CA SER A 12 -4.94 4.82 -10.12
C SER A 12 -3.53 4.29 -10.36
N VAL A 13 -3.40 3.25 -11.18
CA VAL A 13 -2.11 2.70 -11.60
C VAL A 13 -1.86 3.10 -13.04
N GLN A 14 -1.18 4.22 -13.26
CA GLN A 14 -0.67 4.70 -14.55
C GLN A 14 -1.65 4.53 -15.73
N GLY A 15 -2.90 4.95 -15.56
CA GLY A 15 -3.90 5.01 -16.64
C GLY A 15 -4.41 3.66 -17.18
N ARG A 16 -3.97 2.52 -16.63
CA ARG A 16 -4.33 1.17 -17.14
C ARG A 16 -5.11 0.31 -16.15
N GLY A 17 -5.31 0.75 -14.92
CA GLY A 17 -6.01 -0.05 -13.94
C GLY A 17 -6.15 0.65 -12.60
N PHE A 18 -6.86 -0.02 -11.69
CA PHE A 18 -7.02 0.40 -10.31
C PHE A 18 -6.44 -0.68 -9.40
N TYR A 19 -5.74 -0.26 -8.37
CA TYR A 19 -5.35 -1.11 -7.26
C TYR A 19 -6.34 -0.90 -6.13
N ILE A 20 -6.93 -1.99 -5.62
CA ILE A 20 -7.93 -1.94 -4.56
C ILE A 20 -7.32 -2.53 -3.29
N ALA A 21 -7.32 -1.75 -2.21
CA ALA A 21 -7.13 -2.25 -0.87
C ALA A 21 -8.48 -2.25 -0.16
N ALA A 22 -8.87 -3.37 0.42
CA ALA A 22 -10.13 -3.53 1.14
C ALA A 22 -9.90 -4.19 2.49
N ALA A 23 -10.81 -3.93 3.44
CA ALA A 23 -10.77 -4.55 4.76
C ALA A 23 -10.89 -6.08 4.64
N GLY A 24 -9.98 -6.82 5.30
CA GLY A 24 -9.90 -8.27 5.20
C GLY A 24 -11.20 -8.99 5.60
N GLY A 25 -11.92 -8.49 6.62
CA GLY A 25 -13.20 -9.05 7.05
C GLY A 25 -14.32 -8.99 6.02
N ALA A 26 -14.24 -8.07 5.05
CA ALA A 26 -15.22 -7.91 3.97
C ALA A 26 -14.68 -8.38 2.60
N ALA A 27 -13.49 -8.95 2.54
CA ALA A 27 -12.80 -9.25 1.27
C ALA A 27 -13.63 -10.14 0.34
N TYR A 28 -14.22 -11.22 0.86
CA TYR A 28 -15.05 -12.13 0.06
C TYR A 28 -16.30 -11.43 -0.49
N GLN A 29 -16.98 -10.65 0.35
CA GLN A 29 -18.20 -9.94 -0.02
C GLN A 29 -17.92 -8.87 -1.08
N ASN A 30 -16.86 -8.09 -0.89
CA ASN A 30 -16.42 -7.07 -1.84
C ASN A 30 -16.02 -7.69 -3.19
N LEU A 31 -15.28 -8.79 -3.18
CA LEU A 31 -14.86 -9.49 -4.39
C LEU A 31 -16.05 -10.05 -5.16
N SER A 32 -17.02 -10.65 -4.45
CA SER A 32 -18.24 -11.21 -5.04
C SER A 32 -19.12 -10.11 -5.64
N HIS A 33 -19.28 -8.98 -4.94
CA HIS A 33 -20.02 -7.82 -5.43
C HIS A 33 -19.40 -7.23 -6.71
N ILE A 34 -18.09 -7.06 -6.71
CA ILE A 34 -17.39 -6.53 -7.89
C ILE A 34 -17.53 -7.50 -9.09
N ARG A 35 -17.39 -8.81 -8.86
CA ARG A 35 -17.56 -9.81 -9.92
C ARG A 35 -18.96 -9.78 -10.52
N ALA A 36 -20.00 -9.73 -9.69
CA ALA A 36 -21.37 -9.62 -10.15
C ALA A 36 -21.58 -8.35 -10.99
N ALA A 37 -21.15 -7.20 -10.49
CA ALA A 37 -21.27 -5.93 -11.21
C ALA A 37 -20.54 -5.92 -12.56
N LEU A 38 -19.39 -6.58 -12.66
CA LEU A 38 -18.64 -6.70 -13.92
C LEU A 38 -19.38 -7.57 -14.94
N GLN A 39 -20.04 -8.65 -14.49
CA GLN A 39 -20.84 -9.53 -15.34
C GLN A 39 -22.11 -8.85 -15.81
N ASP A 40 -22.86 -8.24 -14.89
CA ASP A 40 -24.17 -7.61 -15.18
C ASP A 40 -24.05 -6.43 -16.16
N GLN A 41 -22.95 -5.67 -16.07
CA GLN A 41 -22.73 -4.47 -16.91
C GLN A 41 -21.95 -4.75 -18.20
N GLY A 42 -21.46 -5.97 -18.39
CA GLY A 42 -20.71 -6.36 -19.58
C GLY A 42 -19.38 -5.57 -19.78
N PHE A 43 -18.76 -5.11 -18.70
CA PHE A 43 -17.51 -4.36 -18.77
C PHE A 43 -16.36 -5.23 -19.27
N ASN A 44 -15.63 -4.73 -20.26
CA ASN A 44 -14.39 -5.37 -20.73
C ASN A 44 -13.22 -5.05 -19.78
N VAL A 45 -13.23 -5.65 -18.59
CA VAL A 45 -12.20 -5.51 -17.56
C VAL A 45 -11.87 -6.87 -16.96
N SER A 46 -10.63 -7.03 -16.47
CA SER A 46 -10.24 -8.21 -15.69
C SER A 46 -10.09 -7.83 -14.22
N LEU A 47 -10.65 -8.66 -13.33
CA LEU A 47 -10.47 -8.56 -11.90
C LEU A 47 -9.51 -9.65 -11.42
N GLU A 48 -8.43 -9.25 -10.75
CA GLU A 48 -7.43 -10.15 -10.21
C GLU A 48 -7.36 -9.99 -8.69
N ASP A 49 -7.55 -11.06 -7.95
CA ASP A 49 -7.36 -11.10 -6.51
C ASP A 49 -5.89 -11.40 -6.20
N ARG A 50 -5.22 -10.44 -5.56
CA ARG A 50 -3.81 -10.53 -5.15
C ARG A 50 -3.63 -10.62 -3.63
N SER A 51 -4.71 -10.92 -2.90
CA SER A 51 -4.71 -10.92 -1.43
C SER A 51 -3.69 -11.89 -0.83
N GLN A 52 -3.41 -13.00 -1.52
CA GLN A 52 -2.43 -13.99 -1.07
C GLN A 52 -0.98 -13.67 -1.47
N ASP A 53 -0.79 -12.75 -2.40
CA ASP A 53 0.52 -12.40 -2.95
C ASP A 53 1.14 -11.16 -2.28
N MET A 54 0.33 -10.41 -1.55
CA MET A 54 0.70 -9.14 -0.96
C MET A 54 0.48 -9.13 0.54
N GLY A 55 1.39 -8.51 1.26
CA GLY A 55 1.20 -8.12 2.65
C GLY A 55 1.14 -6.60 2.79
N MET A 56 0.65 -6.11 3.92
CA MET A 56 0.60 -4.69 4.23
C MET A 56 1.21 -4.44 5.60
N LEU A 57 2.12 -3.47 5.65
CA LEU A 57 2.67 -2.91 6.89
C LEU A 57 2.25 -1.45 7.01
N SER A 58 1.74 -1.05 8.17
CA SER A 58 1.38 0.32 8.48
C SER A 58 2.48 0.95 9.33
N LEU A 59 3.17 1.94 8.76
CA LEU A 59 4.19 2.74 9.45
C LEU A 59 3.58 4.12 9.74
N GLN A 60 3.19 4.37 10.98
CA GLN A 60 2.47 5.58 11.40
C GLN A 60 3.17 6.25 12.59
N GLY A 61 2.97 7.55 12.73
CA GLY A 61 3.47 8.36 13.85
C GLY A 61 4.48 9.42 13.43
N PRO A 62 4.88 10.32 14.36
CA PRO A 62 5.71 11.48 14.06
C PRO A 62 7.08 11.12 13.46
N TYR A 63 7.65 9.99 13.84
CA TYR A 63 8.95 9.51 13.36
C TYR A 63 8.87 8.62 12.11
N SER A 64 7.68 8.35 11.58
CA SER A 64 7.51 7.45 10.44
C SER A 64 8.32 7.85 9.21
N ARG A 65 8.43 9.16 8.93
CA ARG A 65 9.23 9.70 7.82
C ARG A 65 10.72 9.45 8.05
N GLU A 66 11.21 9.70 9.26
CA GLU A 66 12.62 9.50 9.59
C GLU A 66 13.02 8.03 9.48
N ILE A 67 12.18 7.13 10.00
CA ILE A 67 12.40 5.68 9.91
C ILE A 67 12.43 5.25 8.43
N LEU A 68 11.44 5.64 7.65
CA LEU A 68 11.34 5.23 6.26
C LEU A 68 12.49 5.80 5.40
N SER A 69 12.93 7.04 5.67
CA SER A 69 14.02 7.68 4.94
C SER A 69 15.37 6.99 5.08
N LYS A 70 15.56 6.18 6.13
CA LYS A 70 16.78 5.37 6.29
C LYS A 70 16.82 4.15 5.39
N LEU A 71 15.68 3.76 4.84
CA LEU A 71 15.51 2.52 4.08
C LEU A 71 15.15 2.75 2.61
N THR A 72 14.96 4.01 2.20
CA THR A 72 14.65 4.38 0.82
C THR A 72 15.43 5.62 0.38
N GLN A 73 15.72 5.70 -0.91
CA GLN A 73 16.27 6.90 -1.54
C GLN A 73 15.18 7.82 -2.11
N THR A 74 13.93 7.39 -2.06
CA THR A 74 12.79 8.18 -2.55
C THR A 74 12.56 9.37 -1.61
N PRO A 75 12.45 10.60 -2.12
CA PRO A 75 12.07 11.76 -1.31
C PRO A 75 10.70 11.55 -0.67
N LEU A 76 10.60 11.81 0.64
CA LEU A 76 9.39 11.57 1.44
C LEU A 76 8.77 12.86 2.00
N ASP A 77 9.24 14.02 1.53
CA ASP A 77 8.68 15.33 1.87
C ASP A 77 7.25 15.49 1.32
N ASN A 78 6.59 16.57 1.72
CA ASN A 78 5.19 16.80 1.33
C ASN A 78 4.99 17.13 -0.14
N GLU A 79 6.00 17.69 -0.77
CA GLU A 79 5.98 18.08 -2.18
C GLU A 79 6.21 16.85 -3.07
N SER A 80 7.25 16.08 -2.77
CA SER A 80 7.65 14.88 -3.53
C SER A 80 6.69 13.71 -3.34
N PHE A 81 6.09 13.61 -2.16
CA PHE A 81 5.13 12.55 -1.83
C PHE A 81 3.91 13.13 -1.11
N PRO A 82 2.97 13.76 -1.84
CA PRO A 82 1.80 14.40 -1.23
C PRO A 82 0.90 13.41 -0.49
N PHE A 83 0.17 13.92 0.52
CA PHE A 83 -0.86 13.14 1.20
C PHE A 83 -1.90 12.62 0.21
N ASN A 84 -2.41 11.43 0.48
CA ASN A 84 -3.39 10.73 -0.36
C ASN A 84 -2.88 10.32 -1.75
N THR A 85 -1.56 10.19 -1.90
CA THR A 85 -0.92 9.67 -3.11
C THR A 85 -0.24 8.33 -2.86
N ASN A 86 0.16 7.66 -3.94
CA ASN A 86 0.93 6.43 -3.85
C ASN A 86 2.09 6.44 -4.84
N GLN A 87 3.17 5.76 -4.47
CA GLN A 87 4.34 5.59 -5.31
C GLN A 87 4.89 4.17 -5.17
N MET A 88 5.53 3.69 -6.25
CA MET A 88 6.37 2.51 -6.17
C MET A 88 7.76 2.94 -5.73
N ILE A 89 8.18 2.52 -4.54
CA ILE A 89 9.48 2.85 -3.95
C ILE A 89 10.29 1.58 -3.66
N THR A 90 11.58 1.76 -3.42
CA THR A 90 12.43 0.66 -2.92
C THR A 90 12.67 0.88 -1.43
N VAL A 91 12.31 -0.09 -0.60
CA VAL A 91 12.53 -0.08 0.85
C VAL A 91 13.42 -1.25 1.24
N ALA A 92 14.57 -0.97 1.82
CA ALA A 92 15.58 -2.00 2.17
C ALA A 92 15.91 -2.96 1.01
N GLY A 93 16.00 -2.44 -0.22
CA GLY A 93 16.26 -3.24 -1.42
C GLY A 93 15.04 -3.93 -2.05
N HIS A 94 13.87 -3.84 -1.43
CA HIS A 94 12.64 -4.47 -1.91
C HIS A 94 11.70 -3.46 -2.54
N ARG A 95 11.10 -3.82 -3.67
CA ARG A 95 10.11 -2.98 -4.36
C ARG A 95 8.76 -3.02 -3.64
N VAL A 96 8.27 -1.87 -3.22
CA VAL A 96 7.09 -1.70 -2.37
C VAL A 96 6.18 -0.64 -2.95
N ARG A 97 4.87 -0.84 -2.91
CA ARG A 97 3.92 0.25 -3.15
C ARG A 97 3.66 0.95 -1.83
N ALA A 98 4.10 2.18 -1.72
CA ALA A 98 3.85 3.02 -0.57
C ALA A 98 2.65 3.93 -0.85
N LEU A 99 1.70 3.97 0.09
CA LEU A 99 0.55 4.85 0.08
C LEU A 99 0.71 5.83 1.23
N ARG A 100 0.73 7.12 0.92
CA ARG A 100 0.75 8.14 1.96
C ARG A 100 -0.66 8.42 2.46
N VAL A 101 -1.12 7.57 3.35
CA VAL A 101 -2.46 7.59 3.93
C VAL A 101 -2.37 7.32 5.42
N SER A 102 -3.38 7.75 6.16
CA SER A 102 -3.47 7.53 7.59
C SER A 102 -4.91 7.24 8.00
N PHE A 103 -5.10 6.12 8.68
CA PHE A 103 -6.37 5.82 9.33
C PHE A 103 -6.44 6.42 10.74
N VAL A 104 -5.28 6.55 11.38
CA VAL A 104 -5.15 7.06 12.77
C VAL A 104 -4.95 8.58 12.85
N GLY A 105 -4.87 9.28 11.72
CA GLY A 105 -4.65 10.73 11.68
C GLY A 105 -3.20 11.17 11.85
N GLU A 106 -2.27 10.25 12.03
CA GLU A 106 -0.84 10.51 12.17
C GLU A 106 -0.13 10.54 10.81
N LEU A 107 1.06 11.15 10.76
CA LEU A 107 1.97 11.03 9.61
C LEU A 107 2.31 9.57 9.37
N GLY A 108 2.26 9.12 8.12
CA GLY A 108 2.66 7.76 7.84
C GLY A 108 2.40 7.26 6.44
N TRP A 109 2.72 6.00 6.25
CA TRP A 109 2.56 5.26 5.01
C TRP A 109 2.03 3.85 5.27
N GLU A 110 1.13 3.39 4.40
CA GLU A 110 0.85 1.97 4.22
C GLU A 110 1.79 1.42 3.15
N LEU A 111 2.53 0.38 3.50
CA LEU A 111 3.49 -0.28 2.62
C LEU A 111 2.88 -1.62 2.15
N HIS A 112 2.50 -1.68 0.89
CA HIS A 112 1.99 -2.89 0.26
C HIS A 112 3.15 -3.62 -0.39
N ILE A 113 3.46 -4.82 0.10
CA ILE A 113 4.72 -5.51 -0.10
C ILE A 113 4.46 -6.89 -0.69
N PRO A 114 5.18 -7.31 -1.75
CA PRO A 114 5.14 -8.70 -2.17
C PRO A 114 5.42 -9.65 -1.00
N ARG A 115 4.63 -10.71 -0.86
CA ARG A 115 4.65 -11.63 0.29
C ARG A 115 6.07 -12.09 0.67
N ALA A 116 6.88 -12.45 -0.31
CA ALA A 116 8.26 -12.88 -0.08
C ALA A 116 9.16 -11.80 0.54
N SER A 117 8.81 -10.52 0.39
CA SER A 117 9.56 -9.37 0.89
C SER A 117 9.02 -8.80 2.21
N CYS A 118 7.88 -9.31 2.71
CA CYS A 118 7.25 -8.76 3.92
C CYS A 118 8.16 -8.88 5.15
N VAL A 119 8.72 -10.05 5.40
CA VAL A 119 9.57 -10.30 6.58
C VAL A 119 10.85 -9.47 6.53
N PRO A 120 11.63 -9.47 5.43
CA PRO A 120 12.82 -8.62 5.32
C PRO A 120 12.52 -7.13 5.52
N VAL A 121 11.47 -6.60 4.91
CA VAL A 121 11.09 -5.17 5.06
C VAL A 121 10.67 -4.87 6.49
N TYR A 122 9.87 -5.73 7.12
CA TYR A 122 9.48 -5.59 8.53
C TYR A 122 10.71 -5.54 9.45
N GLN A 123 11.63 -6.48 9.28
CA GLN A 123 12.85 -6.55 10.09
C GLN A 123 13.71 -5.28 9.92
N ALA A 124 13.86 -4.77 8.71
CA ALA A 124 14.60 -3.55 8.44
C ALA A 124 13.97 -2.34 9.13
N LEU A 125 12.64 -2.16 9.02
CA LEU A 125 11.91 -1.09 9.71
C LEU A 125 12.05 -1.18 11.24
N HIS A 126 11.93 -2.39 11.77
CA HIS A 126 12.05 -2.65 13.20
C HIS A 126 13.46 -2.34 13.72
N GLN A 127 14.50 -2.74 12.98
CA GLN A 127 15.88 -2.47 13.34
C GLN A 127 16.19 -0.96 13.41
N VAL A 128 15.73 -0.17 12.43
CA VAL A 128 15.89 1.29 12.46
C VAL A 128 15.22 1.88 13.68
N ARG A 129 13.98 1.45 14.01
CA ARG A 129 13.25 1.91 15.19
C ARG A 129 14.05 1.69 16.47
N TYR A 130 14.55 0.47 16.69
CA TYR A 130 15.26 0.14 17.92
C TYR A 130 16.63 0.83 18.03
N SER A 131 17.34 1.01 16.94
CA SER A 131 18.67 1.63 16.96
C SER A 131 18.64 3.14 17.19
N GLN A 132 17.52 3.83 16.94
CA GLN A 132 17.48 5.29 16.93
C GLN A 132 16.41 5.93 17.85
N PHE A 133 15.35 5.20 18.24
CA PHE A 133 14.18 5.79 18.90
C PHE A 133 13.78 5.10 20.21
N ILE A 134 14.49 4.07 20.63
CA ILE A 134 14.29 3.44 21.94
C ILE A 134 15.63 3.47 22.65
N PRO A 135 15.76 4.21 23.78
CA PRO A 135 16.96 4.21 24.60
C PRO A 135 17.19 2.85 25.27
#